data_bdd22b01f31bc14a380ba2d360fc9610
#
_entry.id   bdd22b01f31bc14a380ba2d360fc9610
#
_cell.length_a   1.000
_cell.length_b   1.000
_cell.length_c   1.000
_cell.angle_alpha   90.00
_cell.angle_beta   90.00
_cell.angle_gamma   90.00
#
_symmetry.space_group_name_H-M   'P 1'
#
loop_
_entity.id
_entity.type
_entity.pdbx_description
1 polymer ?
#
loop_
_entity_poly.entity_id
_entity_poly.type
_entity_poly.pdbx_seq_one_letter_code
_entity_poly.pdbx_strand_id
1 'polypeptide(L)'
;MKYYVRLNDEVAEVEGSKFKEDNRLFYVNLRKNNLSVNEANYLLVDIRTGLYVFSAKSKKALFEIYQQQKEKYDNYLSQYEKLVIKFEKELKELIEKGKLDKDVNYDIYDIDD
;
A
#
# COMPACT_ATOMS: atom_id res chain seq x y z
N MET A 1 4.05 -1.41 12.12
CA MET A 1 3.85 0.01 11.80
C MET A 1 2.51 0.20 11.11
N LYS A 2 1.89 1.34 11.31
CA LYS A 2 0.59 1.64 10.71
C LYS A 2 0.76 2.29 9.34
N TYR A 3 -0.05 1.87 8.40
CA TYR A 3 -0.07 2.39 7.04
C TYR A 3 -1.50 2.57 6.56
N TYR A 4 -1.67 3.30 5.48
CA TYR A 4 -2.95 3.39 4.78
C TYR A 4 -2.95 2.47 3.56
N VAL A 5 -4.09 1.82 3.33
CA VAL A 5 -4.31 1.03 2.13
C VAL A 5 -5.67 1.40 1.54
N ARG A 6 -5.72 1.49 0.21
CA ARG A 6 -6.95 1.74 -0.51
C ARG A 6 -7.53 0.43 -1.02
N LEU A 7 -8.70 0.07 -0.51
CA LEU A 7 -9.41 -1.15 -0.89
C LEU A 7 -10.85 -0.81 -1.22
N ASN A 8 -11.33 -1.23 -2.40
CA ASN A 8 -12.74 -1.09 -2.78
C ASN A 8 -13.31 0.32 -2.52
N ASP A 9 -12.60 1.34 -2.98
CA ASP A 9 -13.00 2.76 -2.82
C ASP A 9 -12.94 3.29 -1.39
N GLU A 10 -12.42 2.51 -0.46
CA GLU A 10 -12.22 2.94 0.93
C GLU A 10 -10.75 2.95 1.30
N VAL A 11 -10.38 3.86 2.18
CA VAL A 11 -9.04 3.90 2.77
C VAL A 11 -9.11 3.33 4.17
N ALA A 12 -8.28 2.34 4.44
CA ALA A 12 -8.22 1.67 5.74
C ALA A 12 -6.83 1.83 6.36
N GLU A 13 -6.77 1.89 7.68
CA GLU A 13 -5.53 1.79 8.43
C GLU A 13 -5.21 0.33 8.67
N VAL A 14 -3.96 -0.04 8.44
CA VAL A 14 -3.50 -1.43 8.62
C VAL A 14 -2.17 -1.48 9.34
N GLU A 15 -1.92 -2.59 10.02
CA GLU A 15 -0.59 -2.93 10.48
C GLU A 15 0.14 -3.66 9.35
N GLY A 16 1.29 -3.13 8.97
CA GLY A 16 2.09 -3.70 7.91
C GLY A 16 3.57 -3.69 8.24
N SER A 17 4.36 -4.25 7.37
CA SER A 17 5.80 -4.34 7.51
C SER A 17 6.50 -3.86 6.26
N LYS A 18 7.61 -3.15 6.42
CA LYS A 18 8.41 -2.68 5.30
C LYS A 18 8.84 -3.84 4.42
N PHE A 19 8.79 -3.60 3.11
CA PHE A 19 9.30 -4.55 2.14
C PHE A 19 10.76 -4.18 1.86
N LYS A 20 11.68 -5.07 2.24
CA LYS A 20 13.12 -4.77 2.21
C LYS A 20 13.67 -4.55 0.80
N GLU A 21 13.08 -5.16 -0.20
CA GLU A 21 13.53 -5.07 -1.59
C GLU A 21 13.14 -3.79 -2.28
N ASP A 22 12.16 -3.06 -1.73
CA ASP A 22 11.72 -1.79 -2.26
C ASP A 22 11.10 -0.96 -1.14
N ASN A 23 11.77 0.11 -0.74
CA ASN A 23 11.34 0.94 0.39
C ASN A 23 10.08 1.75 0.13
N ARG A 24 9.56 1.75 -1.10
CA ARG A 24 8.27 2.35 -1.43
C ARG A 24 7.10 1.44 -1.09
N LEU A 25 7.37 0.19 -0.76
CA LEU A 25 6.36 -0.82 -0.56
C LEU A 25 6.35 -1.33 0.88
N PHE A 26 5.19 -1.76 1.31
CA PHE A 26 5.02 -2.52 2.54
C PHE A 26 4.13 -3.72 2.27
N TYR A 27 4.23 -4.76 3.10
CA TYR A 27 3.33 -5.89 2.97
C TYR A 27 2.38 -5.96 4.16
N VAL A 28 1.19 -6.49 3.90
CA VAL A 28 0.12 -6.59 4.88
C VAL A 28 -0.34 -8.03 4.99
N ASN A 29 -0.43 -8.52 6.23
CA ASN A 29 -1.11 -9.78 6.51
C ASN A 29 -2.60 -9.47 6.70
N LEU A 30 -3.41 -9.88 5.73
CA LEU A 30 -4.83 -9.54 5.72
C LEU A 30 -5.60 -10.13 6.90
N ARG A 31 -5.27 -11.34 7.33
CA ARG A 31 -5.94 -11.98 8.47
C ARG A 31 -5.71 -11.22 9.77
N LYS A 32 -4.49 -10.75 10.00
CA LYS A 32 -4.16 -9.97 11.20
C LYS A 32 -4.87 -8.64 11.24
N ASN A 33 -5.30 -8.14 10.10
CA ASN A 33 -6.00 -6.86 9.98
C ASN A 33 -7.51 -7.02 9.81
N ASN A 34 -8.03 -8.24 9.89
CA ASN A 34 -9.44 -8.54 9.68
C ASN A 34 -9.95 -8.06 8.32
N LEU A 35 -9.12 -8.18 7.31
CA LEU A 35 -9.44 -7.79 5.94
C LEU A 35 -9.50 -8.99 5.02
N SER A 36 -10.28 -8.85 3.95
CA SER A 36 -10.42 -9.87 2.93
C SER A 36 -10.30 -9.22 1.55
N VAL A 37 -9.39 -9.74 0.73
CA VAL A 37 -9.21 -9.30 -0.65
C VAL A 37 -9.10 -10.56 -1.50
N ASN A 38 -10.18 -10.93 -2.16
CA ASN A 38 -10.26 -12.19 -2.95
C ASN A 38 -9.82 -13.38 -2.08
N GLU A 39 -8.94 -14.23 -2.58
CA GLU A 39 -8.40 -15.37 -1.83
C GLU A 39 -7.00 -15.13 -1.28
N ALA A 40 -6.51 -13.88 -1.33
CA ALA A 40 -5.19 -13.55 -0.88
C ALA A 40 -5.09 -13.51 0.64
N ASN A 41 -3.92 -13.81 1.18
CA ASN A 41 -3.59 -13.63 2.59
C ASN A 41 -2.63 -12.47 2.81
N TYR A 42 -1.94 -12.04 1.75
CA TYR A 42 -0.97 -10.95 1.80
C TYR A 42 -1.14 -10.01 0.63
N LEU A 43 -0.90 -8.73 0.90
CA LEU A 43 -0.81 -7.70 -0.13
C LEU A 43 0.55 -7.03 -0.08
N LEU A 44 1.04 -6.63 -1.24
CA LEU A 44 2.18 -5.74 -1.37
C LEU A 44 1.65 -4.39 -1.82
N VAL A 45 1.82 -3.37 -1.00
CA VAL A 45 1.13 -2.08 -1.14
C VAL A 45 2.14 -0.96 -1.30
N ASP A 46 1.85 -0.05 -2.22
CA ASP A 46 2.63 1.17 -2.37
C ASP A 46 2.15 2.18 -1.32
N ILE A 47 3.09 2.72 -0.58
CA ILE A 47 2.78 3.56 0.56
C ILE A 47 2.24 4.94 0.13
N ARG A 48 2.76 5.52 -0.95
CA ARG A 48 2.33 6.84 -1.38
C ARG A 48 1.02 6.85 -2.16
N THR A 49 0.64 5.72 -2.73
CA THR A 49 -0.63 5.62 -3.47
C THR A 49 -1.71 4.85 -2.72
N GLY A 50 -1.32 4.06 -1.71
CA GLY A 50 -2.24 3.19 -0.99
C GLY A 50 -2.73 1.99 -1.78
N LEU A 51 -2.30 1.83 -3.03
CA LEU A 51 -2.75 0.76 -3.90
C LEU A 51 -1.89 -0.48 -3.73
N TYR A 52 -2.52 -1.66 -3.68
CA TYR A 52 -1.74 -2.88 -3.72
C TYR A 52 -1.32 -3.18 -5.16
N VAL A 53 -0.05 -3.51 -5.33
CA VAL A 53 0.52 -3.82 -6.64
C VAL A 53 0.52 -5.33 -6.90
N PHE A 54 0.61 -6.12 -5.85
CA PHE A 54 0.55 -7.58 -5.92
C PHE A 54 -0.20 -8.15 -4.74
N SER A 55 -0.77 -9.34 -4.93
CA SER A 55 -1.41 -10.11 -3.87
C SER A 55 -0.96 -11.56 -3.97
N ALA A 56 -0.94 -12.27 -2.84
CA ALA A 56 -0.51 -13.67 -2.81
C ALA A 56 -1.06 -14.39 -1.58
N LYS A 57 -1.00 -15.72 -1.59
CA LYS A 57 -1.44 -16.54 -0.46
C LYS A 57 -0.39 -16.66 0.64
N SER A 58 0.87 -16.44 0.32
CA SER A 58 1.96 -16.49 1.29
C SER A 58 2.94 -15.35 1.08
N LYS A 59 3.72 -15.07 2.11
CA LYS A 59 4.78 -14.08 2.05
C LYS A 59 5.83 -14.42 0.99
N LYS A 60 6.20 -15.69 0.93
CA LYS A 60 7.16 -16.19 -0.06
C LYS A 60 6.63 -15.98 -1.49
N ALA A 61 5.36 -16.31 -1.72
CA ALA A 61 4.75 -16.13 -3.03
C ALA A 61 4.70 -14.65 -3.42
N LEU A 62 4.45 -13.78 -2.46
CA LEU A 62 4.45 -12.34 -2.71
C LEU A 62 5.82 -11.85 -3.19
N PHE A 63 6.88 -12.30 -2.55
CA PHE A 63 8.25 -11.99 -2.93
C PHE A 63 8.57 -12.50 -4.34
N GLU A 64 8.18 -13.73 -4.65
CA GLU A 64 8.40 -14.33 -5.96
C GLU A 64 7.68 -13.58 -7.07
N ILE A 65 6.43 -13.18 -6.83
CA ILE A 65 5.65 -12.38 -7.79
C ILE A 65 6.34 -11.04 -8.06
N TYR A 66 6.82 -10.38 -7.02
CA TYR A 66 7.55 -9.13 -7.16
C TYR A 66 8.79 -9.30 -8.05
N GLN A 67 9.54 -10.38 -7.88
CA GLN A 67 10.73 -10.66 -8.68
C GLN A 67 10.39 -11.00 -10.13
N GLN A 68 9.32 -11.74 -10.36
CA GLN A 68 8.96 -12.25 -11.68
C GLN A 68 8.16 -11.27 -12.53
N GLN A 69 7.40 -10.38 -11.91
CA GLN A 69 6.48 -9.48 -12.64
C GLN A 69 6.90 -8.01 -12.55
N LYS A 70 8.17 -7.75 -12.68
CA LYS A 70 8.68 -6.37 -12.66
C LYS A 70 8.10 -5.50 -13.76
N GLU A 71 7.80 -6.06 -14.91
CA GLU A 71 7.20 -5.32 -16.01
C GLU A 71 5.84 -4.73 -15.63
N LYS A 72 5.02 -5.52 -14.93
CA LYS A 72 3.73 -5.05 -14.43
C LYS A 72 3.91 -3.90 -13.44
N TYR A 73 4.91 -4.00 -12.58
CA TYR A 73 5.23 -2.96 -11.62
C TYR A 73 5.73 -1.68 -12.33
N ASP A 74 6.57 -1.83 -13.36
CA ASP A 74 7.05 -0.69 -14.14
C ASP A 74 5.91 0.04 -14.85
N ASN A 75 4.93 -0.69 -15.36
CA ASN A 75 3.72 -0.09 -15.94
C ASN A 75 2.93 0.70 -14.90
N TYR A 76 2.82 0.18 -13.69
CA TYR A 76 2.22 0.90 -12.58
C TYR A 76 3.00 2.19 -12.30
N LEU A 77 4.32 2.13 -12.22
CA LEU A 77 5.17 3.29 -11.95
C LEU A 77 5.05 4.38 -13.00
N SER A 78 4.70 4.04 -14.23
CA SER A 78 4.51 5.05 -15.29
C SER A 78 3.37 6.03 -14.98
N GLN A 79 2.44 5.65 -14.10
CA GLN A 79 1.31 6.49 -13.69
C GLN A 79 1.47 7.00 -12.26
N TYR A 80 2.62 6.80 -11.68
CA TYR A 80 2.86 6.96 -10.25
C TYR A 80 2.53 8.36 -9.73
N GLU A 81 3.03 9.41 -10.39
CA GLU A 81 2.82 10.77 -9.92
C GLU A 81 1.35 11.16 -9.82
N LYS A 82 0.56 10.79 -10.81
CA LYS A 82 -0.89 11.06 -10.81
C LYS A 82 -1.59 10.34 -9.67
N LEU A 83 -1.19 9.09 -9.41
CA LEU A 83 -1.76 8.29 -8.35
C LEU A 83 -1.40 8.83 -6.98
N VAL A 84 -0.17 9.30 -6.81
CA VAL A 84 0.29 9.90 -5.56
C VAL A 84 -0.51 11.18 -5.25
N ILE A 85 -0.63 12.07 -6.22
CA ILE A 85 -1.37 13.33 -6.04
C ILE A 85 -2.83 13.05 -5.65
N LYS A 86 -3.46 12.11 -6.33
CA LYS A 86 -4.84 11.73 -6.06
C LYS A 86 -5.00 11.19 -4.64
N PHE A 87 -4.10 10.32 -4.21
CA PHE A 87 -4.18 9.71 -2.89
C PHE A 87 -3.88 10.72 -1.77
N GLU A 88 -2.90 11.57 -1.95
CA GLU A 88 -2.59 12.63 -0.98
C GLU A 88 -3.80 13.55 -0.75
N LYS A 89 -4.47 13.93 -1.82
CA LYS A 89 -5.66 14.76 -1.73
C LYS A 89 -6.77 14.07 -0.95
N GLU A 90 -6.99 12.78 -1.24
CA GLU A 90 -8.01 11.99 -0.56
C GLU A 90 -7.71 11.83 0.92
N LEU A 91 -6.46 11.51 1.27
CA LEU A 91 -6.05 11.38 2.67
C LEU A 91 -6.23 12.67 3.44
N LYS A 92 -5.84 13.79 2.84
CA LYS A 92 -5.97 15.09 3.46
C LYS A 92 -7.44 15.41 3.78
N GLU A 93 -8.34 15.14 2.86
CA GLU A 93 -9.77 15.34 3.06
C GLU A 93 -10.30 14.46 4.19
N LEU A 94 -9.90 13.18 4.23
CA LEU A 94 -10.36 12.25 5.25
C LEU A 94 -9.82 12.59 6.64
N ILE A 95 -8.58 13.06 6.72
CA ILE A 95 -7.98 13.52 7.98
C ILE A 95 -8.72 14.76 8.49
N GLU A 96 -9.00 15.73 7.61
CA GLU A 96 -9.74 16.95 7.97
C GLU A 96 -11.15 16.64 8.48
N LYS A 97 -11.77 15.59 7.95
CA LYS A 97 -13.10 15.14 8.39
C LYS A 97 -13.06 14.27 9.65
N GLY A 98 -11.88 14.03 10.21
CA GLY A 98 -11.70 13.21 11.39
C GLY A 98 -11.93 11.72 11.17
N LYS A 99 -11.89 11.26 9.93
CA LYS A 99 -12.12 9.85 9.59
C LYS A 99 -10.84 9.00 9.62
N LEU A 100 -9.67 9.63 9.56
CA LEU A 100 -8.38 8.94 9.60
C LEU A 100 -7.47 9.56 10.64
N ASP A 101 -6.61 8.73 11.22
CA ASP A 101 -5.60 9.14 12.19
C ASP A 101 -4.42 9.80 11.47
N LYS A 102 -3.92 10.88 12.04
CA LYS A 102 -2.74 11.60 11.53
C LYS A 102 -1.44 10.86 11.77
N ASP A 103 -1.41 9.91 12.69
CA ASP A 103 -0.18 9.23 13.14
C ASP A 103 0.20 8.03 12.28
N VAL A 104 -0.45 7.85 11.13
CA VAL A 104 -0.11 6.79 10.20
C VAL A 104 1.10 7.18 9.35
N ASN A 105 1.93 6.20 9.01
CA ASN A 105 3.23 6.40 8.36
C ASN A 105 3.12 6.75 6.87
N TYR A 106 2.38 7.79 6.53
CA TYR A 106 2.26 8.23 5.15
C TYR A 106 3.40 9.14 4.72
N ASP A 107 3.78 10.09 5.56
CA ASP A 107 4.76 11.15 5.23
C ASP A 107 6.21 10.67 5.17
N ILE A 108 6.44 9.44 5.53
CA ILE A 108 7.75 8.79 5.53
C ILE A 108 8.43 8.87 4.15
N TYR A 109 7.66 9.13 3.11
CA TYR A 109 8.15 9.16 1.72
C TYR A 109 8.61 10.50 1.23
N ASP A 110 8.29 11.55 1.93
CA ASP A 110 8.79 12.87 1.63
C ASP A 110 10.31 12.95 1.80
N ILE A 111 10.87 11.96 2.44
CA ILE A 111 12.30 11.85 2.71
C ILE A 111 13.07 11.35 1.48
N ASP A 112 12.41 10.68 0.55
CA ASP A 112 13.05 10.06 -0.60
C ASP A 112 13.24 10.99 -1.79
N ASP A 113 12.83 12.20 -1.68
CA ASP A 113 12.97 13.19 -2.76
C ASP A 113 14.37 13.81 -2.81
#